data_2348a14e2a1d54efc60847a99106025b
#
_entry.id   2348a14e2a1d54efc60847a99106025b
#
_cell.length_a   1.000
_cell.length_b   1.000
_cell.length_c   1.000
_cell.angle_alpha   90.00
_cell.angle_beta   90.00
_cell.angle_gamma   90.00
#
_symmetry.space_group_name_H-M   'P 1'
#
loop_
_entity.id
_entity.type
_entity.pdbx_description
1 polymer ?
#
loop_
_entity_poly.entity_id
_entity_poly.type
_entity_poly.pdbx_seq_one_letter_code
_entity_poly.pdbx_strand_id
1 'polypeptide(L)'
;TPVARLQPVFVGGVTVTNATLHNQDEVSRKDVRVGDTVVVRRAGDVIPEVVRVIFERRPMQETNISVSDGLQDDLFAETPSETQAEPLHKPYHLPTHCPICHSEIEREEGEAVARCSGGMLCQAQRAQGLIHFASRKAMDIDGLGQKQIEQLVAQDLVRHFADLYRL
;
A
#
# COMPACT_ATOMS: atom_id res chain seq x y z
N THR A 1 0.76 4.14 4.72
CA THR A 1 -0.57 3.50 4.90
C THR A 1 -1.02 2.94 3.58
N PRO A 2 -1.30 1.62 3.47
CA PRO A 2 -1.80 1.02 2.25
C PRO A 2 -3.24 1.47 1.98
N VAL A 3 -3.54 1.69 0.71
CA VAL A 3 -4.85 2.17 0.23
C VAL A 3 -5.31 1.27 -0.91
N ALA A 4 -6.54 0.79 -0.82
CA ALA A 4 -7.20 0.08 -1.91
C ALA A 4 -7.78 1.09 -2.92
N ARG A 5 -7.37 0.96 -4.18
CA ARG A 5 -8.00 1.67 -5.29
C ARG A 5 -9.18 0.85 -5.79
N LEU A 6 -10.36 1.44 -5.79
CA LEU A 6 -11.62 0.76 -6.07
C LEU A 6 -12.22 1.26 -7.38
N GLN A 7 -13.03 0.42 -8.02
CA GLN A 7 -14.01 0.93 -8.98
C GLN A 7 -14.95 1.89 -8.26
N PRO A 8 -15.32 3.03 -8.90
CA PRO A 8 -16.18 4.01 -8.24
C PRO A 8 -17.46 3.39 -7.70
N VAL A 9 -17.71 3.53 -6.41
CA VAL A 9 -18.89 3.03 -5.72
C VAL A 9 -19.51 4.12 -4.86
N PHE A 10 -20.85 4.22 -4.86
CA PHE A 10 -21.56 5.21 -4.09
C PHE A 10 -21.84 4.69 -2.67
N VAL A 11 -21.24 5.34 -1.66
CA VAL A 11 -21.35 4.94 -0.25
C VAL A 11 -21.55 6.19 0.61
N GLY A 12 -22.61 6.19 1.44
CA GLY A 12 -22.84 7.27 2.40
C GLY A 12 -22.95 8.66 1.76
N GLY A 13 -23.60 8.78 0.59
CA GLY A 13 -23.83 10.05 -0.09
C GLY A 13 -22.69 10.56 -0.97
N VAL A 14 -21.57 9.82 -1.09
CA VAL A 14 -20.41 10.20 -1.92
C VAL A 14 -19.91 9.04 -2.76
N THR A 15 -19.24 9.37 -3.87
CA THR A 15 -18.53 8.39 -4.70
C THR A 15 -17.15 8.11 -4.10
N VAL A 16 -16.91 6.86 -3.73
CA VAL A 16 -15.66 6.38 -3.14
C VAL A 16 -14.85 5.66 -4.21
N THR A 17 -13.60 6.07 -4.39
CA THR A 17 -12.62 5.44 -5.29
C THR A 17 -11.41 4.90 -4.54
N ASN A 18 -11.23 5.30 -3.29
CA ASN A 18 -10.12 4.87 -2.44
C ASN A 18 -10.63 4.52 -1.06
N ALA A 19 -10.16 3.43 -0.48
CA ALA A 19 -10.47 3.02 0.89
C ALA A 19 -9.19 2.63 1.61
N THR A 20 -9.07 3.02 2.89
CA THR A 20 -7.89 2.66 3.68
C THR A 20 -7.88 1.16 4.03
N LEU A 21 -6.68 0.60 4.04
CA LEU A 21 -6.37 -0.73 4.56
C LEU A 21 -5.63 -0.66 5.90
N HIS A 22 -5.47 0.56 6.44
CA HIS A 22 -4.80 0.88 7.71
C HIS A 22 -3.31 0.54 7.74
N ASN A 23 -2.95 -0.74 7.78
CA ASN A 23 -1.56 -1.22 7.85
C ASN A 23 -1.42 -2.60 7.19
N GLN A 24 -0.18 -3.11 7.14
CA GLN A 24 0.11 -4.42 6.56
C GLN A 24 -0.57 -5.57 7.31
N ASP A 25 -0.70 -5.47 8.63
CA ASP A 25 -1.33 -6.54 9.43
C ASP A 25 -2.81 -6.69 9.09
N GLU A 26 -3.50 -5.57 8.89
CA GLU A 26 -4.90 -5.57 8.45
C GLU A 26 -5.05 -6.14 7.03
N VAL A 27 -4.11 -5.82 6.13
CA VAL A 27 -4.07 -6.41 4.78
C VAL A 27 -3.91 -7.92 4.86
N SER A 28 -2.96 -8.39 5.66
CA SER A 28 -2.68 -9.81 5.85
C SER A 28 -3.83 -10.53 6.56
N ARG A 29 -4.39 -9.93 7.61
CA ARG A 29 -5.51 -10.49 8.37
C ARG A 29 -6.76 -10.66 7.52
N LYS A 30 -7.04 -9.71 6.63
CA LYS A 30 -8.19 -9.72 5.72
C LYS A 30 -7.89 -10.49 4.43
N ASP A 31 -6.65 -10.90 4.20
CA ASP A 31 -6.14 -11.52 2.96
C ASP A 31 -6.61 -10.77 1.71
N VAL A 32 -6.41 -9.43 1.71
CA VAL A 32 -6.82 -8.58 0.59
C VAL A 32 -5.82 -8.74 -0.55
N ARG A 33 -6.33 -9.03 -1.75
CA ARG A 33 -5.54 -9.18 -2.97
C ARG A 33 -6.04 -8.26 -4.08
N VAL A 34 -5.20 -8.02 -5.06
CA VAL A 34 -5.60 -7.26 -6.25
C VAL A 34 -6.73 -8.02 -6.98
N GLY A 35 -7.74 -7.31 -7.44
CA GLY A 35 -8.90 -7.89 -8.11
C GLY A 35 -10.02 -8.40 -7.19
N ASP A 36 -9.81 -8.42 -5.88
CA ASP A 36 -10.84 -8.85 -4.94
C ASP A 36 -12.08 -7.94 -4.94
N THR A 37 -13.23 -8.56 -4.74
CA THR A 37 -14.45 -7.83 -4.38
C THR A 37 -14.47 -7.60 -2.87
N VAL A 38 -14.59 -6.33 -2.46
CA VAL A 38 -14.50 -5.94 -1.04
C VAL A 38 -15.77 -5.22 -0.56
N VAL A 39 -16.05 -5.34 0.73
CA VAL A 39 -17.06 -4.54 1.42
C VAL A 39 -16.39 -3.30 1.97
N VAL A 40 -16.92 -2.13 1.59
CA VAL A 40 -16.42 -0.83 2.03
C VAL A 40 -17.42 -0.19 2.98
N ARG A 41 -16.92 0.42 4.04
CA ARG A 41 -17.72 1.21 4.98
C ARG A 41 -17.20 2.65 5.02
N ARG A 42 -18.11 3.59 5.11
CA ARG A 42 -17.83 4.98 5.46
C ARG A 42 -18.79 5.40 6.56
N ALA A 43 -18.28 5.78 7.70
CA ALA A 43 -19.08 6.26 8.82
C ALA A 43 -19.01 7.79 8.84
N GLY A 44 -20.11 8.46 8.47
CA GLY A 44 -20.19 9.92 8.43
C GLY A 44 -19.13 10.55 7.51
N ASP A 45 -18.37 11.51 8.04
CA ASP A 45 -17.29 12.23 7.32
C ASP A 45 -15.92 11.58 7.50
N VAL A 46 -15.89 10.29 7.87
CA VAL A 46 -14.65 9.53 8.08
C VAL A 46 -14.11 8.95 6.77
N ILE A 47 -12.82 8.72 6.71
CA ILE A 47 -12.14 8.09 5.57
C ILE A 47 -12.73 6.70 5.31
N PRO A 48 -13.14 6.36 4.07
CA PRO A 48 -13.64 5.04 3.74
C PRO A 48 -12.62 3.95 4.04
N GLU A 49 -13.10 2.82 4.59
CA GLU A 49 -12.24 1.68 4.93
C GLU A 49 -12.74 0.39 4.30
N VAL A 50 -11.82 -0.53 4.00
CA VAL A 50 -12.15 -1.91 3.60
C VAL A 50 -12.44 -2.71 4.85
N VAL A 51 -13.69 -3.20 4.96
CA VAL A 51 -14.15 -4.00 6.10
C VAL A 51 -13.71 -5.46 5.96
N ARG A 52 -14.04 -6.08 4.81
CA ARG A 52 -13.74 -7.48 4.51
C ARG A 52 -13.71 -7.75 3.01
N VAL A 53 -13.12 -8.88 2.64
CA VAL A 53 -13.14 -9.45 1.29
C VAL A 53 -14.37 -10.36 1.14
N ILE A 54 -14.95 -10.42 -0.06
CA ILE A 54 -15.97 -11.38 -0.45
C ILE A 54 -15.24 -12.50 -1.22
N PHE A 55 -14.80 -13.53 -0.50
CA PHE A 55 -13.97 -14.61 -1.05
C PHE A 55 -14.65 -15.38 -2.18
N GLU A 56 -15.98 -15.50 -2.15
CA GLU A 56 -16.77 -16.19 -3.17
C GLU A 56 -16.72 -15.48 -4.54
N ARG A 57 -16.28 -14.23 -4.57
CA ARG A 57 -16.11 -13.41 -5.78
C ARG A 57 -14.66 -13.13 -6.13
N ARG A 58 -13.74 -13.81 -5.47
CA ARG A 58 -12.30 -13.67 -5.76
C ARG A 58 -12.00 -14.24 -7.14
N PRO A 59 -11.23 -13.52 -8.00
CA PRO A 59 -10.77 -14.10 -9.26
C PRO A 59 -9.87 -15.29 -9.00
N MET A 60 -10.21 -16.44 -9.57
CA MET A 60 -9.45 -17.69 -9.49
C MET A 60 -8.74 -17.95 -10.80
N GLN A 61 -7.56 -18.55 -10.76
CA GLN A 61 -6.86 -19.05 -11.92
C GLN A 61 -7.25 -20.52 -12.13
N GLU A 62 -7.79 -20.84 -13.29
CA GLU A 62 -7.94 -22.22 -13.71
C GLU A 62 -6.56 -22.77 -14.08
N THR A 63 -5.96 -23.57 -13.23
CA THR A 63 -4.75 -24.31 -13.57
C THR A 63 -5.17 -25.49 -14.43
N ASN A 64 -5.05 -25.36 -15.75
CA ASN A 64 -5.04 -26.51 -16.64
C ASN A 64 -3.75 -27.30 -16.36
N ILE A 65 -3.85 -28.32 -15.52
CA ILE A 65 -2.81 -29.33 -15.39
C ILE A 65 -2.88 -30.16 -16.66
N SER A 66 -2.03 -29.84 -17.64
CA SER A 66 -1.75 -30.74 -18.74
C SER A 66 -1.05 -31.96 -18.15
N VAL A 67 -1.80 -33.03 -17.94
CA VAL A 67 -1.26 -34.35 -17.64
C VAL A 67 -0.50 -34.79 -18.89
N SER A 68 0.82 -34.69 -18.84
CA SER A 68 1.68 -35.31 -19.86
C SER A 68 1.54 -36.81 -19.71
N ASP A 69 1.10 -37.41 -20.81
CA ASP A 69 0.94 -38.82 -21.10
C ASP A 69 2.16 -39.62 -20.61
N GLY A 70 1.96 -40.45 -19.63
CA GLY A 70 2.89 -41.45 -19.18
C GLY A 70 2.08 -42.69 -18.78
N LEU A 71 1.97 -43.64 -19.73
CA LEU A 71 1.38 -44.97 -19.56
C LEU A 71 1.89 -45.63 -18.29
N GLN A 72 0.99 -45.90 -17.34
CA GLN A 72 1.05 -47.12 -16.52
C GLN A 72 -0.34 -47.40 -15.93
N ASP A 73 -0.85 -48.60 -16.25
CA ASP A 73 -2.00 -49.23 -15.68
C ASP A 73 -1.91 -49.28 -14.15
N ASP A 74 -2.88 -48.70 -13.47
CA ASP A 74 -3.35 -49.18 -12.18
C ASP A 74 -4.86 -48.91 -12.04
N LEU A 75 -5.61 -50.01 -12.20
CA LEU A 75 -7.02 -50.11 -11.86
C LEU A 75 -7.18 -49.86 -10.35
N PHE A 76 -8.16 -49.01 -9.99
CA PHE A 76 -8.62 -48.68 -8.63
C PHE A 76 -7.85 -47.61 -7.85
N ALA A 77 -8.05 -46.36 -8.21
CA ALA A 77 -8.10 -45.25 -7.25
C ALA A 77 -9.01 -44.15 -7.78
N GLU A 78 -10.28 -44.22 -7.48
CA GLU A 78 -11.17 -43.05 -7.54
C GLU A 78 -10.80 -42.15 -6.37
N THR A 79 -9.82 -41.27 -6.56
CA THR A 79 -9.70 -40.07 -5.75
C THR A 79 -10.28 -38.94 -6.55
N PRO A 80 -11.31 -38.19 -6.05
CA PRO A 80 -11.77 -36.98 -6.70
C PRO A 80 -10.58 -36.02 -6.73
N SER A 81 -10.09 -35.73 -7.92
CA SER A 81 -9.13 -34.66 -8.17
C SER A 81 -9.81 -33.35 -7.78
N GLU A 82 -9.59 -32.91 -6.55
CA GLU A 82 -9.94 -31.57 -6.14
C GLU A 82 -9.09 -30.63 -7.00
N THR A 83 -9.72 -30.02 -7.99
CA THR A 83 -9.16 -28.93 -8.77
C THR A 83 -8.93 -27.78 -7.80
N GLN A 84 -7.73 -27.68 -7.27
CA GLN A 84 -7.34 -26.58 -6.39
C GLN A 84 -7.25 -25.32 -7.27
N ALA A 85 -8.36 -24.59 -7.35
CA ALA A 85 -8.39 -23.27 -7.95
C ALA A 85 -7.61 -22.32 -7.06
N GLU A 86 -6.44 -21.87 -7.51
CA GLU A 86 -5.64 -20.88 -6.79
C GLU A 86 -6.13 -19.45 -7.10
N PRO A 87 -6.05 -18.52 -6.14
CA PRO A 87 -6.32 -17.12 -6.40
C PRO A 87 -5.41 -16.55 -7.49
N LEU A 88 -6.02 -15.80 -8.43
CA LEU A 88 -5.30 -15.21 -9.57
C LEU A 88 -4.12 -14.32 -9.15
N HIS A 89 -4.24 -13.66 -8.00
CA HIS A 89 -3.22 -12.76 -7.49
C HIS A 89 -2.67 -13.23 -6.14
N LYS A 90 -1.35 -13.07 -5.98
CA LYS A 90 -0.64 -13.36 -4.71
C LYS A 90 -1.07 -12.42 -3.59
N PRO A 91 -0.89 -12.80 -2.31
CA PRO A 91 -1.05 -11.89 -1.18
C PRO A 91 -0.26 -10.60 -1.38
N TYR A 92 -0.88 -9.46 -1.04
CA TYR A 92 -0.23 -8.16 -1.16
C TYR A 92 0.68 -7.90 0.05
N HIS A 93 1.91 -7.50 -0.22
CA HIS A 93 2.88 -7.05 0.77
C HIS A 93 3.38 -5.66 0.42
N LEU A 94 3.57 -4.83 1.45
CA LEU A 94 4.27 -3.56 1.28
C LEU A 94 5.71 -3.81 0.82
N PRO A 95 6.30 -2.90 0.03
CA PRO A 95 7.69 -3.04 -0.38
C PRO A 95 8.62 -3.05 0.83
N THR A 96 9.71 -3.81 0.76
CA THR A 96 10.74 -3.88 1.79
C THR A 96 11.77 -2.75 1.67
N HIS A 97 11.81 -2.09 0.52
CA HIS A 97 12.69 -0.97 0.24
C HIS A 97 11.91 0.25 -0.21
N CYS A 98 12.42 1.41 0.12
CA CYS A 98 11.81 2.68 -0.24
C CYS A 98 11.85 2.88 -1.77
N PRO A 99 10.74 3.20 -2.44
CA PRO A 99 10.71 3.41 -3.89
C PRO A 99 11.45 4.68 -4.33
N ILE A 100 11.81 5.58 -3.41
CA ILE A 100 12.47 6.85 -3.72
C ILE A 100 13.99 6.76 -3.54
N CYS A 101 14.47 6.23 -2.41
CA CYS A 101 15.90 6.21 -2.07
C CYS A 101 16.48 4.80 -1.97
N HIS A 102 15.68 3.76 -2.14
CA HIS A 102 16.04 2.34 -2.06
C HIS A 102 16.63 1.88 -0.70
N SER A 103 16.57 2.74 0.33
CA SER A 103 16.89 2.32 1.70
C SER A 103 15.87 1.32 2.22
N GLU A 104 16.27 0.51 3.18
CA GLU A 104 15.39 -0.45 3.84
C GLU A 104 14.21 0.25 4.51
N ILE A 105 13.09 -0.45 4.55
CA ILE A 105 11.91 -0.04 5.30
C ILE A 105 11.91 -0.79 6.62
N GLU A 106 12.08 -0.05 7.70
CA GLU A 106 12.09 -0.56 9.06
C GLU A 106 10.69 -0.46 9.68
N ARG A 107 10.35 -1.45 10.46
CA ARG A 107 9.15 -1.48 11.26
C ARG A 107 9.51 -1.96 12.64
N GLU A 108 9.29 -1.14 13.65
CA GLU A 108 9.50 -1.54 15.03
C GLU A 108 8.48 -2.60 15.43
N GLU A 109 8.91 -3.54 16.28
CA GLU A 109 8.05 -4.62 16.74
C GLU A 109 6.85 -4.05 17.52
N GLY A 110 5.65 -4.41 17.09
CA GLY A 110 4.40 -3.88 17.65
C GLY A 110 3.91 -2.57 17.02
N GLU A 111 4.69 -1.89 16.18
CA GLU A 111 4.22 -0.72 15.47
C GLU A 111 3.46 -1.07 14.18
N ALA A 112 2.38 -0.34 13.93
CA ALA A 112 1.58 -0.48 12.70
C ALA A 112 2.20 0.24 11.50
N VAL A 113 3.19 1.12 11.74
CA VAL A 113 3.78 2.01 10.73
C VAL A 113 5.16 1.54 10.33
N ALA A 114 5.35 1.29 9.05
CA ALA A 114 6.67 1.04 8.45
C ALA A 114 7.26 2.36 7.95
N ARG A 115 8.55 2.59 8.18
CA ARG A 115 9.28 3.82 7.83
C ARG A 115 10.54 3.50 7.06
N CYS A 116 10.86 4.36 6.10
CA CYS A 116 12.14 4.29 5.40
C CYS A 116 13.27 4.74 6.32
N SER A 117 14.34 3.95 6.41
CA SER A 117 15.55 4.26 7.22
C SER A 117 16.43 5.37 6.63
N GLY A 118 16.16 5.80 5.39
CA GLY A 118 16.99 6.78 4.66
C GLY A 118 17.05 8.19 5.26
N GLY A 119 16.16 8.54 6.19
CA GLY A 119 16.16 9.86 6.86
C GLY A 119 16.26 11.01 5.88
N MET A 120 17.17 11.95 6.12
CA MET A 120 17.40 13.14 5.28
C MET A 120 18.02 12.81 3.91
N LEU A 121 18.57 11.61 3.71
CA LEU A 121 19.03 11.15 2.40
C LEU A 121 17.86 10.84 1.47
N CYS A 122 16.73 10.44 2.03
CA CYS A 122 15.52 10.24 1.27
C CYS A 122 14.88 11.58 0.91
N GLN A 123 14.79 11.87 -0.38
CA GLN A 123 14.21 13.13 -0.88
C GLN A 123 12.77 13.37 -0.36
N ALA A 124 11.95 12.33 -0.27
CA ALA A 124 10.59 12.43 0.24
C ALA A 124 10.56 12.79 1.73
N GLN A 125 11.41 12.16 2.56
CA GLN A 125 11.51 12.47 3.99
C GLN A 125 12.10 13.86 4.23
N ARG A 126 13.12 14.25 3.44
CA ARG A 126 13.71 15.59 3.45
C ARG A 126 12.65 16.65 3.20
N ALA A 127 11.85 16.50 2.14
CA ALA A 127 10.76 17.43 1.84
C ALA A 127 9.77 17.53 3.00
N GLN A 128 9.31 16.41 3.55
CA GLN A 128 8.38 16.41 4.69
C GLN A 128 9.00 17.01 5.96
N GLY A 129 10.27 16.73 6.24
CA GLY A 129 10.98 17.35 7.35
C GLY A 129 11.08 18.87 7.23
N LEU A 130 11.40 19.38 6.03
CA LEU A 130 11.45 20.81 5.74
C LEU A 130 10.06 21.47 5.81
N ILE A 131 9.01 20.81 5.32
CA ILE A 131 7.64 21.29 5.43
C ILE A 131 7.24 21.43 6.90
N HIS A 132 7.54 20.40 7.71
CA HIS A 132 7.30 20.47 9.15
C HIS A 132 8.10 21.59 9.81
N PHE A 133 9.40 21.71 9.48
CA PHE A 133 10.27 22.76 10.02
C PHE A 133 9.76 24.17 9.72
N ALA A 134 9.27 24.41 8.50
CA ALA A 134 8.70 25.72 8.10
C ALA A 134 7.31 25.97 8.66
N SER A 135 6.62 24.94 9.18
CA SER A 135 5.23 25.05 9.63
C SER A 135 5.07 25.88 10.91
N ARG A 136 3.82 26.32 11.18
CA ARG A 136 3.42 27.02 12.42
C ARG A 136 3.74 26.26 13.71
N LYS A 137 3.89 24.94 13.61
CA LYS A 137 4.24 24.10 14.78
C LYS A 137 5.74 24.06 15.09
N ALA A 138 6.56 24.63 14.22
CA ALA A 138 8.02 24.69 14.39
C ALA A 138 8.53 26.13 14.24
N MET A 139 9.10 26.51 13.10
CA MET A 139 9.77 27.81 12.92
C MET A 139 8.84 28.89 12.35
N ASP A 140 7.64 28.54 11.94
CA ASP A 140 6.60 29.45 11.39
C ASP A 140 7.15 30.41 10.32
N ILE A 141 7.78 29.84 9.30
CA ILE A 141 8.38 30.62 8.20
C ILE A 141 7.26 31.01 7.23
N ASP A 142 6.87 32.28 7.27
CA ASP A 142 5.83 32.82 6.40
C ASP A 142 6.23 32.77 4.92
N GLY A 143 5.28 32.46 4.05
CA GLY A 143 5.48 32.36 2.61
C GLY A 143 6.21 31.10 2.13
N LEU A 144 6.78 30.27 3.03
CA LEU A 144 7.46 29.04 2.67
C LEU A 144 6.52 27.83 2.81
N GLY A 145 5.64 27.65 1.84
CA GLY A 145 4.66 26.57 1.82
C GLY A 145 5.19 25.26 1.20
N GLN A 146 4.37 24.23 1.25
CA GLN A 146 4.72 22.89 0.74
C GLN A 146 5.24 22.91 -0.70
N LYS A 147 4.56 23.62 -1.62
CA LYS A 147 4.94 23.66 -3.04
C LYS A 147 6.34 24.23 -3.27
N GLN A 148 6.67 25.32 -2.57
CA GLN A 148 7.99 25.95 -2.65
C GLN A 148 9.07 24.99 -2.13
N ILE A 149 8.83 24.34 -1.00
CA ILE A 149 9.77 23.39 -0.42
C ILE A 149 9.99 22.20 -1.34
N GLU A 150 8.92 21.63 -1.91
CA GLU A 150 9.02 20.53 -2.88
C GLU A 150 9.85 20.93 -4.11
N GLN A 151 9.70 22.15 -4.62
CA GLN A 151 10.49 22.68 -5.72
C GLN A 151 11.97 22.86 -5.35
N LEU A 152 12.26 23.44 -4.18
CA LEU A 152 13.62 23.63 -3.69
C LEU A 152 14.35 22.29 -3.50
N VAL A 153 13.65 21.30 -2.96
CA VAL A 153 14.19 19.93 -2.78
C VAL A 153 14.37 19.23 -4.12
N ALA A 154 13.44 19.39 -5.05
CA ALA A 154 13.53 18.78 -6.39
C ALA A 154 14.70 19.34 -7.22
N GLN A 155 15.03 20.61 -7.03
CA GLN A 155 16.17 21.28 -7.67
C GLN A 155 17.48 21.11 -6.89
N ASP A 156 17.46 20.34 -5.79
CA ASP A 156 18.60 20.11 -4.88
C ASP A 156 19.22 21.41 -4.30
N LEU A 157 18.45 22.48 -4.23
CA LEU A 157 18.86 23.74 -3.65
C LEU A 157 18.89 23.71 -2.11
N VAL A 158 18.06 22.84 -1.50
CA VAL A 158 17.96 22.68 -0.04
C VAL A 158 18.13 21.20 0.30
N ARG A 159 19.20 20.87 1.01
CA ARG A 159 19.52 19.53 1.52
C ARG A 159 19.33 19.39 3.02
N HIS A 160 19.52 20.48 3.76
CA HIS A 160 19.42 20.55 5.20
C HIS A 160 18.59 21.76 5.63
N PHE A 161 18.09 21.77 6.85
CA PHE A 161 17.32 22.88 7.41
C PHE A 161 18.08 24.21 7.35
N ALA A 162 19.39 24.17 7.58
CA ALA A 162 20.24 25.36 7.57
C ALA A 162 20.36 26.01 6.17
N ASP A 163 20.11 25.27 5.10
CA ASP A 163 20.22 25.80 3.74
C ASP A 163 19.10 26.82 3.45
N LEU A 164 17.96 26.73 4.14
CA LEU A 164 16.87 27.69 4.05
C LEU A 164 17.30 29.13 4.42
N TYR A 165 18.34 29.27 5.24
CA TYR A 165 18.89 30.57 5.66
C TYR A 165 20.00 31.08 4.73
N ARG A 166 20.27 30.35 3.64
CA ARG A 166 21.32 30.67 2.64
C ARG A 166 20.77 30.91 1.25
N LEU A 167 19.45 30.84 1.11
CA LEU A 167 18.73 31.10 -0.14
C LEU A 167 18.76 32.59 -0.52
#